data_5752f51c01ddd209755c39388ed76d46
#
_entry.id   5752f51c01ddd209755c39388ed76d46
#
_cell.length_a   1.000
_cell.length_b   1.000
_cell.length_c   1.000
_cell.angle_alpha   90.00
_cell.angle_beta   90.00
_cell.angle_gamma   90.00
#
_symmetry.space_group_name_H-M   'P 1'
#
loop_
_entity.id
_entity.type
_entity.pdbx_description
1 polymer ?
#
loop_
_entity_poly.entity_id
_entity_poly.type
_entity_poly.pdbx_seq_one_letter_code
_entity_poly.pdbx_strand_id
1 'polypeptide(L)'
;MLINLFQKQNKYHVASKERRTKDGIVFASIAEMNRYEKLKILEKEGKIKKLKLQPKFLLIPKTKKGGKATYYIADFSYIKEGKKIIEDVKGFKTAVYKLKIKLLLWKYPKINFLEVKA
;
A
#
# COMPACT_ATOMS: atom_id res chain seq x y z
N MET A 1 7.34 -33.20 4.36
CA MET A 1 7.62 -32.19 5.38
C MET A 1 8.06 -30.88 4.78
N LEU A 2 9.25 -30.85 4.17
CA LEU A 2 9.72 -29.64 3.48
C LEU A 2 8.77 -29.21 2.37
N ILE A 3 8.22 -30.17 1.67
CA ILE A 3 7.24 -29.91 0.61
C ILE A 3 6.02 -29.17 1.15
N ASN A 4 5.56 -29.53 2.35
CA ASN A 4 4.41 -28.86 2.96
C ASN A 4 4.69 -27.41 3.31
N LEU A 5 5.92 -27.10 3.74
CA LEU A 5 6.33 -25.74 4.02
C LEU A 5 6.34 -24.90 2.74
N PHE A 6 6.88 -25.45 1.66
CA PHE A 6 6.86 -24.78 0.37
C PHE A 6 5.44 -24.56 -0.12
N GLN A 7 4.58 -25.55 0.03
CA GLN A 7 3.18 -25.41 -0.36
C GLN A 7 2.46 -24.35 0.46
N LYS A 8 2.76 -24.23 1.77
CA LYS A 8 2.21 -23.16 2.59
C LYS A 8 2.62 -21.79 2.09
N GLN A 9 3.88 -21.60 1.73
CA GLN A 9 4.37 -20.35 1.18
C GLN A 9 3.71 -20.05 -0.15
N ASN A 10 3.59 -21.05 -1.01
CA ASN A 10 2.93 -20.90 -2.31
C ASN A 10 1.42 -20.73 -2.19
N LYS A 11 0.82 -21.17 -1.08
CA LYS A 11 -0.61 -21.01 -0.83
C LYS A 11 -1.07 -19.55 -0.88
N TYR A 12 -0.21 -18.63 -0.51
CA TYR A 12 -0.51 -17.19 -0.57
C TYR A 12 -0.21 -16.60 -1.94
N HIS A 13 0.24 -17.40 -2.88
CA HIS A 13 0.49 -17.02 -4.27
C HIS A 13 1.44 -15.82 -4.39
N VAL A 14 2.38 -15.71 -3.47
CA VAL A 14 3.39 -14.66 -3.54
C VAL A 14 4.45 -15.05 -4.56
N ALA A 15 4.63 -14.22 -5.59
CA ALA A 15 5.63 -14.44 -6.61
C ALA A 15 7.05 -14.33 -6.04
N SER A 16 8.04 -14.87 -6.75
CA SER A 16 9.44 -14.71 -6.38
C SER A 16 9.83 -13.23 -6.38
N LYS A 17 10.88 -12.90 -5.64
CA LYS A 17 11.36 -11.52 -5.54
C LYS A 17 11.73 -10.95 -6.92
N GLU A 18 12.35 -11.76 -7.79
CA GLU A 18 12.75 -11.33 -9.13
C GLU A 18 11.55 -10.90 -9.97
N ARG A 19 10.44 -11.62 -9.86
CA ARG A 19 9.24 -11.34 -10.64
C ARG A 19 8.47 -10.11 -10.14
N ARG A 20 8.72 -9.64 -8.93
CA ARG A 20 8.07 -8.48 -8.35
C ARG A 20 9.05 -7.36 -8.01
N THR A 21 10.17 -7.31 -8.74
CA THR A 21 11.18 -6.27 -8.61
C THR A 21 11.14 -5.36 -9.84
N LYS A 22 11.10 -4.06 -9.60
CA LYS A 22 11.12 -3.04 -10.64
C LYS A 22 11.89 -1.83 -10.13
N ASP A 23 12.79 -1.28 -10.95
CA ASP A 23 13.62 -0.12 -10.59
C ASP A 23 14.37 -0.32 -9.27
N GLY A 24 14.83 -1.56 -9.01
CA GLY A 24 15.53 -1.91 -7.77
C GLY A 24 14.63 -2.05 -6.55
N ILE A 25 13.32 -1.93 -6.70
CA ILE A 25 12.35 -2.01 -5.61
C ILE A 25 11.68 -3.38 -5.64
N VAL A 26 11.68 -4.07 -4.49
CA VAL A 26 10.95 -5.33 -4.33
C VAL A 26 9.57 -5.02 -3.78
N PHE A 27 8.53 -5.31 -4.59
CA PHE A 27 7.14 -5.05 -4.18
C PHE A 27 6.54 -6.26 -3.46
N ALA A 28 5.52 -6.04 -2.66
CA ALA A 28 4.86 -7.10 -1.92
C ALA A 28 4.11 -8.08 -2.84
N SER A 29 3.71 -7.63 -4.04
CA SER A 29 3.01 -8.47 -5.01
C SER A 29 3.27 -7.96 -6.43
N ILE A 30 2.99 -8.80 -7.42
CA ILE A 30 3.04 -8.41 -8.82
C ILE A 30 2.01 -7.33 -9.12
N ALA A 31 0.82 -7.42 -8.52
CA ALA A 31 -0.22 -6.42 -8.71
C ALA A 31 0.24 -5.03 -8.28
N GLU A 32 0.93 -4.94 -7.13
CA GLU A 32 1.49 -3.68 -6.64
C GLU A 32 2.58 -3.17 -7.58
N MET A 33 3.47 -4.04 -8.03
CA MET A 33 4.52 -3.68 -8.99
C MET A 33 3.91 -3.15 -10.30
N ASN A 34 2.90 -3.82 -10.84
CA ASN A 34 2.23 -3.40 -12.05
C ASN A 34 1.55 -2.03 -11.86
N ARG A 35 0.97 -1.78 -10.70
CA ARG A 35 0.37 -0.48 -10.41
C ARG A 35 1.44 0.60 -10.35
N TYR A 36 2.58 0.31 -9.73
CA TYR A 36 3.72 1.23 -9.72
C TYR A 36 4.13 1.63 -11.14
N GLU A 37 4.25 0.66 -12.04
CA GLU A 37 4.64 0.94 -13.42
C GLU A 37 3.66 1.90 -14.10
N LYS A 38 2.35 1.67 -13.92
CA LYS A 38 1.32 2.55 -14.46
C LYS A 38 1.42 3.97 -13.90
N LEU A 39 1.62 4.08 -12.59
CA LEU A 39 1.75 5.38 -11.94
C LEU A 39 2.99 6.13 -12.41
N LYS A 40 4.11 5.42 -12.63
CA LYS A 40 5.33 6.03 -13.17
C LYS A 40 5.11 6.58 -14.58
N ILE A 41 4.36 5.87 -15.41
CA ILE A 41 4.00 6.34 -16.75
C ILE A 41 3.14 7.62 -16.64
N LEU A 42 2.14 7.63 -15.77
CA LEU A 42 1.28 8.79 -15.57
C LEU A 42 2.08 10.00 -15.07
N GLU A 43 3.03 9.76 -14.16
CA GLU A 43 3.90 10.83 -13.66
C GLU A 43 4.77 11.40 -14.78
N LYS A 44 5.35 10.54 -15.60
CA LYS A 44 6.17 10.94 -16.75
C LYS A 44 5.36 11.75 -17.75
N GLU A 45 4.09 11.40 -17.94
CA GLU A 45 3.18 12.12 -18.83
C GLU A 45 2.64 13.42 -18.22
N GLY A 46 2.96 13.69 -16.96
CA GLY A 46 2.50 14.90 -16.27
C GLY A 46 1.06 14.81 -15.75
N LYS A 47 0.44 13.63 -15.81
CA LYS A 47 -0.94 13.43 -15.35
C LYS A 47 -1.07 13.36 -13.84
N ILE A 48 0.00 12.94 -13.17
CA ILE A 48 0.12 12.96 -11.71
C ILE A 48 1.48 13.54 -11.33
N LYS A 49 1.60 13.98 -10.07
CA LYS A 49 2.83 14.59 -9.56
C LYS A 49 3.15 14.04 -8.18
N LYS A 50 4.42 14.13 -7.79
CA LYS A 50 4.88 13.79 -6.43
C LYS A 50 4.51 12.37 -6.01
N LEU A 51 4.74 11.41 -6.89
CA LEU A 51 4.55 10.00 -6.56
C LEU A 51 5.46 9.60 -5.40
N LYS A 52 4.86 9.07 -4.34
CA LYS A 52 5.59 8.52 -3.18
C LYS A 52 5.16 7.08 -2.97
N LEU A 53 6.13 6.25 -2.59
CA LEU A 53 5.89 4.87 -2.22
C LEU A 53 5.80 4.78 -0.70
N GLN A 54 4.86 3.95 -0.24
CA GLN A 54 4.66 3.62 1.17
C GLN A 54 4.54 4.86 2.08
N PRO A 55 3.62 5.78 1.76
CA PRO A 55 3.36 6.91 2.66
C PRO A 55 2.82 6.40 3.99
N LYS A 56 3.31 7.00 5.08
CA LYS A 56 3.03 6.56 6.43
C LYS A 56 2.16 7.59 7.14
N PHE A 57 1.07 7.13 7.76
CA PHE A 57 0.13 7.99 8.45
C PHE A 57 0.01 7.59 9.92
N LEU A 58 0.18 8.54 10.82
CA LEU A 58 -0.04 8.30 12.24
C LEU A 58 -1.56 8.22 12.51
N LEU A 59 -1.99 7.10 13.07
CA LEU A 59 -3.40 6.90 13.44
C LEU A 59 -3.62 7.16 14.93
N ILE A 60 -2.81 6.54 15.77
CA ILE A 60 -2.90 6.66 17.22
C ILE A 60 -1.50 6.95 17.76
N PRO A 61 -1.31 8.06 18.50
CA PRO A 61 0.00 8.37 19.04
C PRO A 61 0.37 7.43 20.18
N LYS A 62 1.66 7.38 20.48
CA LYS A 62 2.17 6.65 21.63
C LYS A 62 1.54 7.20 22.92
N THR A 63 1.11 6.30 23.82
CA THR A 63 0.62 6.66 25.15
C THR A 63 1.26 5.76 26.19
N LYS A 64 1.21 6.17 27.46
CA LYS A 64 1.75 5.35 28.56
C LYS A 64 1.02 4.02 28.69
N LYS A 65 -0.30 4.03 28.60
CA LYS A 65 -1.12 2.82 28.74
C LYS A 65 -1.30 2.07 27.43
N GLY A 66 -1.42 2.79 26.32
CA GLY A 66 -1.69 2.21 25.02
C GLY A 66 -0.47 1.72 24.28
N GLY A 67 0.75 2.02 24.77
CA GLY A 67 1.97 1.56 24.17
C GLY A 67 2.40 2.35 22.94
N LYS A 68 3.00 1.64 21.98
CA LYS A 68 3.57 2.25 20.78
C LYS A 68 2.52 2.92 19.89
N ALA A 69 2.95 3.91 19.11
CA ALA A 69 2.11 4.53 18.11
C ALA A 69 1.63 3.52 17.06
N THR A 70 0.44 3.74 16.54
CA THR A 70 -0.13 2.92 15.46
C THR A 70 -0.16 3.74 14.18
N TYR A 71 0.35 3.13 13.10
CA TYR A 71 0.43 3.76 11.78
C TYR A 71 -0.33 2.96 10.74
N TYR A 72 -0.75 3.65 9.69
CA TYR A 72 -1.17 3.03 8.45
C TYR A 72 -0.15 3.36 7.37
N ILE A 73 0.30 2.36 6.64
CA ILE A 73 1.23 2.53 5.52
C ILE A 73 0.47 2.13 4.27
N ALA A 74 0.23 3.10 3.39
CA ALA A 74 -0.39 2.86 2.09
C ALA A 74 0.66 2.43 1.08
N ASP A 75 0.22 1.99 -0.10
CA ASP A 75 1.16 1.62 -1.15
C ASP A 75 1.71 2.84 -1.88
N PHE A 76 0.85 3.81 -2.21
CA PHE A 76 1.24 4.98 -3.00
C PHE A 76 0.50 6.23 -2.55
N SER A 77 1.14 7.38 -2.79
CA SER A 77 0.44 8.66 -2.76
C SER A 77 0.94 9.54 -3.91
N TYR A 78 0.08 10.42 -4.38
CA TYR A 78 0.43 11.35 -5.46
C TYR A 78 -0.59 12.49 -5.50
N ILE A 79 -0.29 13.49 -6.32
CA ILE A 79 -1.19 14.60 -6.57
C ILE A 79 -1.79 14.43 -7.97
N LYS A 80 -3.10 14.48 -8.07
CA LYS A 80 -3.82 14.44 -9.34
C LYS A 80 -4.84 15.57 -9.35
N GLU A 81 -4.73 16.44 -10.36
CA GLU A 81 -5.63 17.59 -10.49
C GLU A 81 -5.72 18.42 -9.21
N GLY A 82 -4.57 18.63 -8.57
CA GLY A 82 -4.47 19.39 -7.32
C GLY A 82 -4.95 18.66 -6.07
N LYS A 83 -5.37 17.42 -6.18
CA LYS A 83 -5.87 16.62 -5.06
C LYS A 83 -4.86 15.55 -4.66
N LYS A 84 -4.68 15.37 -3.35
CA LYS A 84 -3.82 14.30 -2.84
C LYS A 84 -4.58 12.99 -2.83
N ILE A 85 -4.06 12.00 -3.55
CA ILE A 85 -4.62 10.65 -3.62
C ILE A 85 -3.75 9.72 -2.79
N ILE A 86 -4.38 8.89 -1.98
CA ILE A 86 -3.72 7.82 -1.23
C ILE A 86 -4.26 6.51 -1.79
N GLU A 87 -3.37 5.64 -2.23
CA GLU A 87 -3.74 4.41 -2.92
C GLU A 87 -3.25 3.18 -2.21
N ASP A 88 -4.09 2.16 -2.17
CA ASP A 88 -3.72 0.84 -1.65
C ASP A 88 -4.20 -0.23 -2.63
N VAL A 89 -3.30 -1.12 -3.04
CA VAL A 89 -3.62 -2.24 -3.91
C VAL A 89 -4.02 -3.41 -3.02
N LYS A 90 -5.27 -3.84 -3.07
CA LYS A 90 -5.81 -4.78 -2.11
C LYS A 90 -6.56 -5.93 -2.78
N GLY A 91 -6.17 -7.17 -2.46
CA GLY A 91 -6.95 -8.36 -2.80
C GLY A 91 -7.87 -8.72 -1.66
N PHE A 92 -7.28 -9.19 -0.55
CA PHE A 92 -8.03 -9.56 0.65
C PHE A 92 -7.96 -8.46 1.70
N LYS A 93 -9.11 -8.15 2.32
CA LYS A 93 -9.22 -7.11 3.34
C LYS A 93 -9.35 -7.75 4.71
N THR A 94 -8.29 -7.62 5.53
CA THR A 94 -8.33 -8.10 6.91
C THR A 94 -9.14 -7.15 7.79
N ALA A 95 -9.57 -7.63 8.97
CA ALA A 95 -10.26 -6.80 9.94
C ALA A 95 -9.38 -5.63 10.41
N VAL A 96 -8.08 -5.88 10.60
CA VAL A 96 -7.12 -4.83 10.99
C VAL A 96 -7.00 -3.77 9.90
N TYR A 97 -6.92 -4.17 8.65
CA TYR A 97 -6.88 -3.23 7.53
C TYR A 97 -8.13 -2.34 7.52
N LYS A 98 -9.31 -2.94 7.62
CA LYS A 98 -10.58 -2.21 7.61
C LYS A 98 -10.64 -1.18 8.74
N LEU A 99 -10.18 -1.57 9.94
CA LEU A 99 -10.14 -0.66 11.09
C LEU A 99 -9.16 0.49 10.84
N LYS A 100 -7.99 0.19 10.31
CA LYS A 100 -6.99 1.23 10.01
C LYS A 100 -7.50 2.24 8.99
N ILE A 101 -8.19 1.78 7.94
CA ILE A 101 -8.77 2.68 6.96
C ILE A 101 -9.86 3.57 7.58
N LYS A 102 -10.68 3.00 8.44
CA LYS A 102 -11.70 3.75 9.15
C LYS A 102 -11.07 4.86 10.01
N LEU A 103 -10.00 4.54 10.72
CA LEU A 103 -9.25 5.51 11.52
C LEU A 103 -8.59 6.58 10.65
N LEU A 104 -8.01 6.16 9.53
CA LEU A 104 -7.38 7.07 8.58
C LEU A 104 -8.37 8.12 8.07
N LEU A 105 -9.54 7.68 7.62
CA LEU A 105 -10.57 8.58 7.07
C LEU A 105 -11.19 9.47 8.15
N TRP A 106 -11.27 8.99 9.38
CA TRP A 106 -11.72 9.80 10.51
C TRP A 106 -10.71 10.90 10.84
N LYS A 107 -9.42 10.54 10.90
CA LYS A 107 -8.37 11.47 11.30
C LYS A 107 -7.98 12.45 10.19
N TYR A 108 -8.02 12.00 8.94
CA TYR A 108 -7.64 12.80 7.77
C TYR A 108 -8.80 12.88 6.77
N PRO A 109 -9.87 13.58 7.11
CA PRO A 109 -11.09 13.55 6.29
C PRO A 109 -10.96 14.20 4.91
N LYS A 110 -9.89 14.97 4.68
CA LYS A 110 -9.68 15.66 3.41
C LYS A 110 -8.91 14.85 2.37
N ILE A 111 -8.35 13.71 2.75
CA ILE A 111 -7.62 12.89 1.78
C ILE A 111 -8.61 12.12 0.89
N ASN A 112 -8.15 11.83 -0.32
CA ASN A 112 -8.89 10.97 -1.25
C ASN A 112 -8.24 9.59 -1.22
N PHE A 113 -8.92 8.63 -0.64
CA PHE A 113 -8.44 7.27 -0.53
C PHE A 113 -9.00 6.44 -1.68
N LEU A 114 -8.11 5.77 -2.42
CA LEU A 114 -8.47 4.92 -3.54
C LEU A 114 -7.95 3.51 -3.28
N GLU A 115 -8.87 2.55 -3.25
CA GLU A 115 -8.55 1.15 -3.14
C GLU A 115 -8.54 0.54 -4.54
N VAL A 116 -7.40 0.03 -4.96
CA VAL A 116 -7.22 -0.58 -6.28
C VAL A 116 -7.28 -2.10 -6.10
N LYS A 117 -8.14 -2.74 -6.86
CA LYS A 117 -8.27 -4.19 -6.81
C LYS A 117 -7.03 -4.86 -7.38
N ALA A 118 -6.49 -5.78 -6.61
CA ALA A 118 -5.34 -6.57 -7.02
C ALA A 118 -5.68 -7.57 -8.13
#